data_5fd4757df0c316f185db81df4dfde0e1
#
_entry.id   5fd4757df0c316f185db81df4dfde0e1
#
_cell.length_a   1.000
_cell.length_b   1.000
_cell.length_c   1.000
_cell.angle_alpha   90.00
_cell.angle_beta   90.00
_cell.angle_gamma   90.00
#
_symmetry.space_group_name_H-M   'P 1'
#
loop_
_entity.id
_entity.type
_entity.pdbx_description
1 polymer ?
#
loop_
_entity_poly.entity_id
_entity_poly.type
_entity_poly.pdbx_seq_one_letter_code
_entity_poly.pdbx_strand_id
1 'polypeptide(L)'
;ASVVEKGNPTNGTITDIDGKFSLTVGGNELQVTYIGYVPEIVSLKAGVSSYNITMKEDTKTLDEVVVVGYGVQKKANLTGSVSSINAEALESRSVSSVSAAMAGTMPGVTAIQSSGAPGLQTGTITVRGKNSVNAANPLVIVDGVPGSMNTIDPQDIESLTVLKDAASAAIYGVQAANGVILITTKKGKKGQDAKVSYSGSVAWATPTAKLNFLGAADYAMLYNEAVKNENPNAILPYTDEDIENYRNGTLPDTDWYKETFKKNAMETYHNLSIN
;
A
#
# COMPACT_ATOMS: atom_id res chain seq x y z
N ALA A 1 3.16 35.77 -2.68
CA ALA A 1 4.46 35.45 -2.09
C ALA A 1 4.55 36.01 -0.67
N SER A 2 5.44 35.46 0.16
CA SER A 2 5.77 36.00 1.47
C SER A 2 7.11 36.73 1.40
N VAL A 3 7.17 37.97 1.90
CA VAL A 3 8.35 38.83 1.90
C VAL A 3 8.70 39.13 3.36
N VAL A 4 9.89 38.74 3.79
CA VAL A 4 10.33 38.86 5.20
C VAL A 4 11.72 39.50 5.24
N GLU A 5 11.98 40.33 6.23
CA GLU A 5 13.31 40.88 6.49
C GLU A 5 14.25 39.76 6.97
N LYS A 6 15.37 39.56 6.27
CA LYS A 6 16.34 38.55 6.64
C LYS A 6 17.00 38.90 7.98
N GLY A 7 16.89 37.98 8.95
CA GLY A 7 17.35 38.21 10.31
C GLY A 7 16.27 38.71 11.30
N ASN A 8 15.11 39.13 10.78
CA ASN A 8 13.98 39.50 11.63
C ASN A 8 12.67 38.87 11.07
N PRO A 9 12.40 37.59 11.34
CA PRO A 9 11.27 36.87 10.77
C PRO A 9 9.91 37.38 11.21
N THR A 10 9.84 38.24 12.21
CA THR A 10 8.59 38.88 12.67
C THR A 10 8.24 40.11 11.82
N ASN A 11 9.21 40.68 11.08
CA ASN A 11 8.98 41.80 10.18
C ASN A 11 8.79 41.28 8.74
N GLY A 12 7.56 41.09 8.33
CA GLY A 12 7.22 40.54 7.02
C GLY A 12 5.83 40.96 6.55
N THR A 13 5.60 40.79 5.24
CA THR A 13 4.32 41.05 4.59
C THR A 13 4.05 39.98 3.54
N ILE A 14 2.80 39.92 3.07
CA ILE A 14 2.39 39.07 1.94
C ILE A 14 2.08 39.94 0.73
N THR A 15 2.39 39.46 -0.46
CA THR A 15 2.02 40.16 -1.70
C THR A 15 0.51 40.09 -1.93
N ASP A 16 -0.05 41.12 -2.56
CA ASP A 16 -1.43 41.11 -3.08
C ASP A 16 -1.55 40.20 -4.32
N ILE A 17 -2.73 40.17 -4.94
CA ILE A 17 -3.03 39.35 -6.13
C ILE A 17 -2.22 39.79 -7.37
N ASP A 18 -1.77 41.04 -7.41
CA ASP A 18 -0.94 41.61 -8.48
C ASP A 18 0.56 41.43 -8.20
N GLY A 19 0.92 40.77 -7.10
CA GLY A 19 2.32 40.56 -6.69
C GLY A 19 2.96 41.78 -6.02
N LYS A 20 2.20 42.82 -5.68
CA LYS A 20 2.73 44.06 -5.04
C LYS A 20 2.81 43.85 -3.52
N PHE A 21 3.85 44.45 -2.94
CA PHE A 21 4.02 44.47 -1.49
C PHE A 21 4.59 45.82 -1.04
N SER A 22 4.41 46.12 0.23
CA SER A 22 5.02 47.25 0.93
C SER A 22 5.49 46.79 2.29
N LEU A 23 6.77 47.03 2.61
CA LEU A 23 7.37 46.65 3.86
C LEU A 23 8.39 47.71 4.29
N THR A 24 8.30 48.18 5.52
CA THR A 24 9.33 49.04 6.12
C THR A 24 10.37 48.13 6.79
N VAL A 25 11.61 48.23 6.33
CA VAL A 25 12.72 47.38 6.79
C VAL A 25 13.78 48.18 7.49
N GLY A 26 14.37 47.60 8.53
CA GLY A 26 15.55 48.18 9.23
C GLY A 26 16.86 47.58 8.77
N GLY A 27 16.82 46.45 8.08
CA GLY A 27 18.00 45.73 7.58
C GLY A 27 18.23 45.96 6.06
N ASN A 28 19.25 45.27 5.53
CA ASN A 28 19.73 45.42 4.17
C ASN A 28 19.33 44.26 3.25
N GLU A 29 18.62 43.27 3.70
CA GLU A 29 18.25 42.08 2.91
C GLU A 29 16.80 41.67 3.15
N LEU A 30 16.10 41.38 2.04
CA LEU A 30 14.77 40.75 2.05
C LEU A 30 14.89 39.31 1.57
N GLN A 31 14.12 38.43 2.20
CA GLN A 31 13.91 37.08 1.75
C GLN A 31 12.47 36.95 1.21
N VAL A 32 12.36 36.55 -0.04
CA VAL A 32 11.07 36.30 -0.70
C VAL A 32 10.89 34.83 -0.90
N THR A 33 9.74 34.30 -0.46
CA THR A 33 9.39 32.89 -0.57
C THR A 33 8.01 32.72 -1.16
N TYR A 34 7.86 31.72 -2.03
CA TYR A 34 6.57 31.31 -2.58
C TYR A 34 6.57 29.82 -2.84
N ILE A 35 5.42 29.17 -2.70
CA ILE A 35 5.30 27.72 -2.90
C ILE A 35 5.60 27.39 -4.36
N GLY A 36 6.55 26.47 -4.60
CA GLY A 36 6.97 26.08 -5.95
C GLY A 36 8.06 26.96 -6.56
N TYR A 37 8.63 27.90 -5.81
CA TYR A 37 9.71 28.78 -6.26
C TYR A 37 10.91 28.72 -5.32
N VAL A 38 12.11 28.90 -5.88
CA VAL A 38 13.35 29.00 -5.10
C VAL A 38 13.31 30.27 -4.26
N PRO A 39 13.59 30.21 -2.93
CA PRO A 39 13.70 31.39 -2.11
C PRO A 39 14.74 32.37 -2.67
N GLU A 40 14.34 33.62 -2.89
CA GLU A 40 15.23 34.68 -3.42
C GLU A 40 15.61 35.65 -2.30
N ILE A 41 16.91 35.99 -2.22
CA ILE A 41 17.42 36.99 -1.27
C ILE A 41 17.78 38.25 -2.06
N VAL A 42 17.14 39.34 -1.72
CA VAL A 42 17.33 40.63 -2.37
C VAL A 42 18.05 41.60 -1.44
N SER A 43 19.22 42.07 -1.85
CA SER A 43 19.95 43.08 -1.11
C SER A 43 19.40 44.48 -1.40
N LEU A 44 19.04 45.21 -0.36
CA LEU A 44 18.49 46.56 -0.43
C LEU A 44 19.62 47.60 -0.56
N LYS A 45 19.43 48.54 -1.46
CA LYS A 45 20.37 49.65 -1.65
C LYS A 45 19.78 50.92 -1.05
N ALA A 46 20.60 51.72 -0.35
CA ALA A 46 20.21 53.01 0.20
C ALA A 46 19.66 53.93 -0.90
N GLY A 47 18.50 54.52 -0.67
CA GLY A 47 17.87 55.45 -1.63
C GLY A 47 17.00 54.79 -2.72
N VAL A 48 16.88 53.45 -2.73
CA VAL A 48 16.00 52.73 -3.67
C VAL A 48 14.78 52.25 -2.90
N SER A 49 13.59 52.74 -3.28
CA SER A 49 12.31 52.42 -2.64
C SER A 49 11.45 51.42 -3.42
N SER A 50 11.87 51.00 -4.61
CA SER A 50 11.11 50.08 -5.45
C SER A 50 12.02 48.96 -5.99
N TYR A 51 11.59 47.72 -5.77
CA TYR A 51 12.31 46.51 -6.24
C TYR A 51 11.37 45.66 -7.07
N ASN A 52 11.82 45.24 -8.25
CA ASN A 52 11.13 44.22 -9.04
C ASN A 52 11.87 42.89 -8.87
N ILE A 53 11.20 41.92 -8.28
CA ILE A 53 11.77 40.63 -7.91
C ILE A 53 11.17 39.56 -8.79
N THR A 54 12.02 38.88 -9.57
CA THR A 54 11.59 37.76 -10.40
C THR A 54 12.05 36.47 -9.76
N MET A 55 11.11 35.68 -9.24
CA MET A 55 11.39 34.37 -8.64
C MET A 55 11.56 33.32 -9.73
N LYS A 56 12.48 32.40 -9.54
CA LYS A 56 12.69 31.24 -10.40
C LYS A 56 11.87 30.08 -9.86
N GLU A 57 11.17 29.37 -10.74
CA GLU A 57 10.48 28.14 -10.37
C GLU A 57 11.47 27.15 -9.76
N ASP A 58 11.10 26.55 -8.63
CA ASP A 58 11.88 25.48 -8.04
C ASP A 58 11.62 24.20 -8.87
N THR A 59 12.36 24.10 -9.97
CA THR A 59 12.39 22.90 -10.81
C THR A 59 13.22 21.77 -10.19
N LYS A 60 13.50 21.82 -8.89
CA LYS A 60 13.85 20.61 -8.16
C LYS A 60 12.60 19.73 -8.13
N THR A 61 12.28 19.14 -9.29
CA THR A 61 11.69 17.81 -9.29
C THR A 61 12.54 17.03 -8.30
N LEU A 62 11.94 16.56 -7.23
CA LEU A 62 12.53 15.51 -6.41
C LEU A 62 12.96 14.46 -7.43
N ASP A 63 14.26 14.40 -7.72
CA ASP A 63 14.83 13.39 -8.60
C ASP A 63 14.45 12.05 -7.97
N GLU A 64 13.32 11.49 -8.38
CA GLU A 64 12.87 10.20 -7.88
C GLU A 64 13.93 9.19 -8.30
N VAL A 65 14.64 8.74 -7.31
CA VAL A 65 15.73 7.79 -7.46
C VAL A 65 15.16 6.41 -7.27
N VAL A 66 15.38 5.55 -8.24
CA VAL A 66 14.86 4.18 -8.25
C VAL A 66 16.02 3.22 -8.12
N VAL A 67 15.89 2.24 -7.24
CA VAL A 67 16.84 1.13 -7.13
C VAL A 67 16.62 0.22 -8.33
N VAL A 68 17.66 0.03 -9.14
CA VAL A 68 17.65 -0.83 -10.33
C VAL A 68 18.82 -1.78 -10.25
N GLY A 69 18.55 -3.04 -10.04
CA GLY A 69 19.61 -4.04 -9.93
C GLY A 69 20.51 -3.81 -8.72
N TYR A 70 21.80 -3.69 -8.96
CA TYR A 70 22.81 -3.42 -7.91
C TYR A 70 23.15 -1.94 -7.77
N GLY A 71 22.36 -1.05 -8.35
CA GLY A 71 22.63 0.39 -8.33
C GLY A 71 21.37 1.23 -8.20
N VAL A 72 21.59 2.53 -8.02
CA VAL A 72 20.56 3.55 -7.89
C VAL A 72 20.61 4.43 -9.12
N GLN A 73 19.50 4.59 -9.85
CA GLN A 73 19.39 5.45 -11.02
C GLN A 73 18.22 6.42 -10.89
N LYS A 74 18.36 7.60 -11.50
CA LYS A 74 17.25 8.54 -11.61
C LYS A 74 16.15 7.93 -12.48
N LYS A 75 14.91 8.02 -12.04
CA LYS A 75 13.74 7.49 -12.78
C LYS A 75 13.67 8.04 -14.21
N ALA A 76 14.05 9.29 -14.40
CA ALA A 76 14.09 9.93 -15.72
C ALA A 76 15.09 9.27 -16.70
N ASN A 77 16.10 8.56 -16.21
CA ASN A 77 17.13 7.89 -17.01
C ASN A 77 16.81 6.43 -17.31
N LEU A 78 15.70 5.91 -16.76
CA LEU A 78 15.29 4.54 -16.97
C LEU A 78 14.56 4.40 -18.30
N THR A 79 15.12 3.65 -19.22
CA THR A 79 14.48 3.27 -20.50
C THR A 79 13.48 2.13 -20.35
N GLY A 80 13.53 1.41 -19.24
CA GLY A 80 12.68 0.28 -18.93
C GLY A 80 11.35 0.67 -18.25
N SER A 81 10.34 -0.21 -18.36
CA SER A 81 9.04 -0.04 -17.69
C SER A 81 9.15 -0.39 -16.20
N VAL A 82 9.42 0.61 -15.39
CA VAL A 82 9.60 0.48 -13.94
C VAL A 82 8.49 1.25 -13.22
N SER A 83 7.97 0.67 -12.13
CA SER A 83 7.09 1.37 -11.19
C SER A 83 7.68 1.33 -9.80
N SER A 84 7.63 2.43 -9.10
CA SER A 84 8.12 2.55 -7.73
C SER A 84 7.05 3.12 -6.81
N ILE A 85 7.08 2.69 -5.55
CA ILE A 85 6.30 3.25 -4.44
C ILE A 85 7.29 3.59 -3.34
N ASN A 86 7.14 4.77 -2.75
CA ASN A 86 7.94 5.23 -1.61
C ASN A 86 7.28 4.84 -0.29
N ALA A 87 8.05 4.90 0.80
CA ALA A 87 7.62 4.60 2.16
C ALA A 87 6.31 5.30 2.55
N GLU A 88 6.17 6.59 2.25
CA GLU A 88 5.00 7.41 2.60
C GLU A 88 3.68 6.85 2.05
N ALA A 89 3.70 6.33 0.81
CA ALA A 89 2.52 5.75 0.20
C ALA A 89 2.17 4.36 0.79
N LEU A 90 3.16 3.64 1.32
CA LEU A 90 2.96 2.37 2.02
C LEU A 90 2.49 2.60 3.46
N GLU A 91 3.10 3.54 4.17
CA GLU A 91 2.77 3.88 5.56
C GLU A 91 1.36 4.45 5.72
N SER A 92 0.84 5.15 4.70
CA SER A 92 -0.52 5.70 4.72
C SER A 92 -1.60 4.61 4.73
N ARG A 93 -1.24 3.37 4.44
CA ARG A 93 -2.15 2.21 4.40
C ARG A 93 -1.92 1.34 5.63
N SER A 94 -2.94 1.22 6.46
CA SER A 94 -2.92 0.28 7.59
C SER A 94 -3.22 -1.14 7.08
N VAL A 95 -2.20 -1.80 6.54
CA VAL A 95 -2.29 -3.17 6.02
C VAL A 95 -1.21 -4.04 6.64
N SER A 96 -1.55 -5.29 6.89
CA SER A 96 -0.68 -6.26 7.56
C SER A 96 0.32 -6.97 6.62
N SER A 97 0.21 -6.76 5.31
CA SER A 97 1.11 -7.41 4.34
C SER A 97 1.52 -6.49 3.20
N VAL A 98 2.73 -6.69 2.70
CA VAL A 98 3.28 -5.94 1.55
C VAL A 98 2.45 -6.17 0.30
N SER A 99 1.94 -7.38 0.08
CA SER A 99 1.08 -7.70 -1.06
C SER A 99 -0.24 -6.93 -1.04
N ALA A 100 -0.85 -6.76 0.15
CA ALA A 100 -2.05 -5.93 0.31
C ALA A 100 -1.74 -4.44 0.11
N ALA A 101 -0.57 -3.97 0.57
CA ALA A 101 -0.11 -2.60 0.33
C ALA A 101 0.06 -2.27 -1.16
N MET A 102 0.53 -3.25 -1.95
CA MET A 102 0.72 -3.10 -3.40
C MET A 102 -0.59 -3.10 -4.20
N ALA A 103 -1.67 -3.62 -3.65
CA ALA A 103 -2.94 -3.75 -4.37
C ALA A 103 -3.47 -2.38 -4.84
N GLY A 104 -3.64 -2.22 -6.16
CA GLY A 104 -4.16 -0.99 -6.78
C GLY A 104 -3.21 0.22 -6.77
N THR A 105 -1.94 0.06 -6.34
CA THR A 105 -0.98 1.17 -6.26
C THR A 105 -0.07 1.28 -7.46
N MET A 106 0.13 0.19 -8.20
CA MET A 106 1.04 0.14 -9.35
C MET A 106 0.34 -0.30 -10.62
N PRO A 107 0.45 0.46 -11.73
CA PRO A 107 -0.09 0.02 -13.01
C PRO A 107 0.65 -1.24 -13.49
N GLY A 108 -0.10 -2.23 -13.98
CA GLY A 108 0.44 -3.50 -14.48
C GLY A 108 0.88 -4.50 -13.39
N VAL A 109 0.58 -4.23 -12.14
CA VAL A 109 0.76 -5.15 -11.02
C VAL A 109 -0.62 -5.50 -10.46
N THR A 110 -0.93 -6.79 -10.43
CA THR A 110 -2.18 -7.29 -9.85
C THR A 110 -1.86 -8.06 -8.59
N ALA A 111 -2.45 -7.65 -7.47
CA ALA A 111 -2.39 -8.37 -6.22
C ALA A 111 -3.79 -8.93 -5.92
N ILE A 112 -3.88 -10.25 -5.81
CA ILE A 112 -5.14 -10.96 -5.52
C ILE A 112 -4.98 -11.65 -4.16
N GLN A 113 -5.82 -11.28 -3.22
CA GLN A 113 -5.92 -11.94 -1.94
C GLN A 113 -7.00 -13.02 -2.04
N SER A 114 -6.59 -14.28 -1.97
CA SER A 114 -7.49 -15.44 -2.10
C SER A 114 -8.20 -15.81 -0.80
N SER A 115 -7.68 -15.34 0.34
CA SER A 115 -8.26 -15.59 1.66
C SER A 115 -8.29 -14.29 2.46
N GLY A 116 -9.40 -14.04 3.14
CA GLY A 116 -9.53 -12.98 4.15
C GLY A 116 -9.38 -13.51 5.58
N ALA A 117 -8.96 -14.76 5.75
CA ALA A 117 -8.77 -15.33 7.08
C ALA A 117 -7.64 -14.62 7.82
N PRO A 118 -7.79 -14.31 9.11
CA PRO A 118 -6.74 -13.72 9.92
C PRO A 118 -5.47 -14.56 9.87
N GLY A 119 -4.32 -13.91 9.65
CA GLY A 119 -3.01 -14.57 9.50
C GLY A 119 -2.72 -15.19 8.12
N LEU A 120 -3.71 -15.26 7.21
CA LEU A 120 -3.54 -15.72 5.83
C LEU A 120 -3.73 -14.60 4.81
N GLN A 121 -3.45 -13.37 5.18
CA GLN A 121 -3.67 -12.18 4.35
C GLN A 121 -2.58 -11.97 3.27
N THR A 122 -1.89 -13.03 2.88
CA THR A 122 -0.88 -12.97 1.82
C THR A 122 -1.52 -13.04 0.46
N GLY A 123 -1.32 -12.00 -0.36
CA GLY A 123 -1.83 -11.95 -1.72
C GLY A 123 -0.85 -12.58 -2.71
N THR A 124 -1.38 -13.18 -3.76
CA THR A 124 -0.61 -13.57 -4.95
C THR A 124 -0.42 -12.34 -5.81
N ILE A 125 0.84 -12.02 -6.14
CA ILE A 125 1.17 -10.90 -7.02
C ILE A 125 1.53 -11.42 -8.39
N THR A 126 0.98 -10.78 -9.42
CA THR A 126 1.37 -11.01 -10.81
C THR A 126 1.74 -9.69 -11.48
N VAL A 127 2.78 -9.73 -12.31
CA VAL A 127 3.25 -8.58 -13.07
C VAL A 127 2.88 -8.79 -14.54
N ARG A 128 2.07 -7.88 -15.11
CA ARG A 128 1.55 -7.97 -16.49
C ARG A 128 0.76 -9.26 -16.78
N GLY A 129 0.11 -9.83 -15.75
CA GLY A 129 -0.70 -11.03 -15.88
C GLY A 129 0.09 -12.33 -15.69
N LYS A 130 -0.55 -13.45 -16.00
CA LYS A 130 0.05 -14.78 -15.90
C LYS A 130 0.66 -15.18 -17.23
N ASN A 131 1.98 -15.38 -17.29
CA ASN A 131 2.72 -15.80 -18.49
C ASN A 131 2.84 -17.33 -18.60
N SER A 132 2.51 -18.07 -17.54
CA SER A 132 2.62 -19.53 -17.49
C SER A 132 1.45 -20.11 -16.68
N VAL A 133 1.04 -21.32 -17.06
CA VAL A 133 0.02 -22.08 -16.32
C VAL A 133 0.55 -22.61 -15.00
N ASN A 134 1.84 -22.93 -14.92
CA ASN A 134 2.42 -23.64 -13.77
C ASN A 134 3.03 -22.71 -12.70
N ALA A 135 3.50 -21.56 -13.07
CA ALA A 135 4.00 -20.58 -12.09
C ALA A 135 4.12 -19.19 -12.73
N ALA A 136 3.61 -18.19 -12.07
CA ALA A 136 3.65 -16.81 -12.55
C ALA A 136 4.08 -15.82 -11.45
N ASN A 137 4.72 -16.33 -10.38
CA ASN A 137 5.17 -15.46 -9.30
C ASN A 137 6.40 -14.66 -9.74
N PRO A 138 6.43 -13.35 -9.50
CA PRO A 138 7.60 -12.53 -9.73
C PRO A 138 8.73 -12.91 -8.76
N LEU A 139 9.97 -12.66 -9.17
CA LEU A 139 11.14 -12.80 -8.30
C LEU A 139 11.13 -11.64 -7.28
N VAL A 140 11.25 -11.96 -6.00
CA VAL A 140 11.34 -10.96 -4.93
C VAL A 140 12.79 -10.85 -4.47
N ILE A 141 13.33 -9.64 -4.49
CA ILE A 141 14.67 -9.31 -4.01
C ILE A 141 14.53 -8.31 -2.85
N VAL A 142 15.09 -8.65 -1.72
CA VAL A 142 15.10 -7.83 -0.52
C VAL A 142 16.53 -7.41 -0.22
N ASP A 143 16.82 -6.11 -0.26
CA ASP A 143 18.16 -5.55 -0.07
C ASP A 143 19.25 -6.25 -0.90
N GLY A 144 18.90 -6.64 -2.12
CA GLY A 144 19.81 -7.31 -3.06
C GLY A 144 19.85 -8.85 -2.96
N VAL A 145 19.11 -9.46 -2.04
CA VAL A 145 19.09 -10.92 -1.84
C VAL A 145 17.69 -11.48 -2.18
N PRO A 146 17.57 -12.62 -2.89
CA PRO A 146 16.30 -13.30 -3.07
C PRO A 146 15.62 -13.62 -1.74
N GLY A 147 14.36 -13.24 -1.60
CA GLY A 147 13.62 -13.37 -0.34
C GLY A 147 12.12 -13.48 -0.54
N SER A 148 11.38 -13.39 0.57
CA SER A 148 9.91 -13.39 0.57
C SER A 148 9.40 -12.06 1.09
N MET A 149 8.43 -11.46 0.40
CA MET A 149 7.80 -10.23 0.88
C MET A 149 6.89 -10.45 2.10
N ASN A 150 6.53 -11.72 2.40
CA ASN A 150 5.69 -12.05 3.55
C ASN A 150 6.45 -11.98 4.89
N THR A 151 7.78 -11.90 4.85
CA THR A 151 8.64 -11.79 6.04
C THR A 151 8.99 -10.37 6.40
N ILE A 152 8.56 -9.38 5.59
CA ILE A 152 8.90 -7.98 5.76
C ILE A 152 7.66 -7.21 6.19
N ASP A 153 7.86 -6.37 7.18
CA ASP A 153 6.84 -5.42 7.60
C ASP A 153 6.75 -4.27 6.58
N PRO A 154 5.54 -3.89 6.12
CA PRO A 154 5.36 -2.73 5.25
C PRO A 154 5.95 -1.43 5.83
N GLN A 155 5.98 -1.28 7.14
CA GLN A 155 6.53 -0.11 7.84
C GLN A 155 8.07 -0.02 7.79
N ASP A 156 8.75 -1.15 7.54
CA ASP A 156 10.20 -1.21 7.45
C ASP A 156 10.71 -0.95 6.01
N ILE A 157 9.80 -0.77 5.05
CA ILE A 157 10.15 -0.54 3.65
C ILE A 157 10.44 0.94 3.41
N GLU A 158 11.59 1.25 2.81
CA GLU A 158 11.96 2.58 2.30
C GLU A 158 11.39 2.80 0.90
N SER A 159 11.55 1.79 0.03
CA SER A 159 11.03 1.84 -1.33
C SER A 159 10.74 0.44 -1.88
N LEU A 160 9.74 0.36 -2.74
CA LEU A 160 9.38 -0.85 -3.46
C LEU A 160 9.35 -0.54 -4.95
N THR A 161 10.14 -1.28 -5.73
CA THR A 161 10.28 -1.09 -7.18
C THR A 161 9.92 -2.36 -7.91
N VAL A 162 9.12 -2.26 -8.97
CA VAL A 162 8.77 -3.40 -9.82
C VAL A 162 9.33 -3.20 -11.22
N LEU A 163 10.21 -4.13 -11.62
CA LEU A 163 10.75 -4.25 -12.97
C LEU A 163 9.79 -5.10 -13.80
N LYS A 164 9.16 -4.49 -14.79
CA LYS A 164 8.07 -5.13 -15.53
C LYS A 164 8.49 -5.68 -16.88
N ASP A 165 9.65 -5.29 -17.40
CA ASP A 165 10.15 -5.74 -18.69
C ASP A 165 11.42 -6.57 -18.57
N ALA A 166 11.67 -7.35 -19.62
CA ALA A 166 12.83 -8.24 -19.68
C ALA A 166 14.17 -7.48 -19.70
N ALA A 167 14.21 -6.26 -20.24
CA ALA A 167 15.44 -5.49 -20.32
C ALA A 167 15.91 -5.02 -18.94
N SER A 168 15.00 -4.47 -18.13
CA SER A 168 15.33 -4.07 -16.75
C SER A 168 15.54 -5.27 -15.81
N ALA A 169 14.89 -6.40 -16.09
CA ALA A 169 14.99 -7.63 -15.30
C ALA A 169 16.16 -8.56 -15.70
N ALA A 170 16.82 -8.30 -16.83
CA ALA A 170 17.82 -9.21 -17.43
C ALA A 170 18.98 -9.59 -16.49
N ILE A 171 19.40 -8.68 -15.60
CA ILE A 171 20.49 -8.93 -14.64
C ILE A 171 20.16 -10.04 -13.63
N TYR A 172 18.88 -10.37 -13.43
CA TYR A 172 18.41 -11.41 -12.52
C TYR A 172 18.19 -12.76 -13.22
N GLY A 173 18.48 -12.82 -14.54
CA GLY A 173 18.41 -14.05 -15.33
C GLY A 173 17.02 -14.61 -15.54
N VAL A 174 16.92 -15.91 -15.76
CA VAL A 174 15.67 -16.62 -16.13
C VAL A 174 14.59 -16.52 -15.04
N GLN A 175 14.98 -16.45 -13.78
CA GLN A 175 14.04 -16.34 -12.65
C GLN A 175 13.21 -15.05 -12.69
N ALA A 176 13.69 -14.04 -13.40
CA ALA A 176 13.05 -12.75 -13.57
C ALA A 176 12.02 -12.70 -14.72
N ALA A 177 11.77 -13.81 -15.40
CA ALA A 177 10.88 -13.86 -16.57
C ALA A 177 9.44 -13.36 -16.27
N ASN A 178 8.98 -13.50 -15.03
CA ASN A 178 7.67 -13.05 -14.57
C ASN A 178 7.71 -11.66 -13.89
N GLY A 179 8.80 -10.91 -14.08
CA GLY A 179 9.06 -9.63 -13.42
C GLY A 179 9.84 -9.77 -12.11
N VAL A 180 10.36 -8.65 -11.61
CA VAL A 180 11.13 -8.57 -10.37
C VAL A 180 10.53 -7.51 -9.46
N ILE A 181 10.40 -7.85 -8.19
CA ILE A 181 10.01 -6.92 -7.13
C ILE A 181 11.24 -6.67 -6.27
N LEU A 182 11.72 -5.44 -6.30
CA LEU A 182 12.84 -4.99 -5.48
C LEU A 182 12.29 -4.29 -4.25
N ILE A 183 12.68 -4.76 -3.08
CA ILE A 183 12.32 -4.16 -1.80
C ILE A 183 13.60 -3.64 -1.15
N THR A 184 13.62 -2.35 -0.84
CA THR A 184 14.67 -1.72 -0.07
C THR A 184 14.14 -1.39 1.30
N THR A 185 14.82 -1.87 2.34
CA THR A 185 14.42 -1.58 3.73
C THR A 185 15.05 -0.29 4.22
N LYS A 186 14.44 0.33 5.21
CA LYS A 186 14.95 1.52 5.87
C LYS A 186 16.28 1.22 6.54
N LYS A 187 17.27 2.08 6.31
CA LYS A 187 18.63 1.93 6.86
C LYS A 187 19.01 3.16 7.69
N GLY A 188 19.69 2.94 8.79
CA GLY A 188 20.30 4.01 9.56
C GLY A 188 21.34 4.76 8.73
N LYS A 189 21.42 6.09 8.90
CA LYS A 189 22.39 6.95 8.22
C LYS A 189 23.50 7.35 9.19
N LYS A 190 24.75 7.12 8.80
CA LYS A 190 25.92 7.49 9.62
C LYS A 190 25.92 8.99 9.91
N GLY A 191 26.07 9.36 11.17
CA GLY A 191 26.14 10.77 11.61
C GLY A 191 24.78 11.43 11.89
N GLN A 192 23.69 10.66 11.90
CA GLN A 192 22.37 11.11 12.39
C GLN A 192 22.08 10.49 13.77
N ASP A 193 21.30 11.20 14.56
CA ASP A 193 20.80 10.69 15.84
C ASP A 193 19.85 9.51 15.60
N ALA A 194 19.86 8.56 16.53
CA ALA A 194 18.97 7.40 16.46
C ALA A 194 17.50 7.86 16.48
N LYS A 195 16.75 7.46 15.45
CA LYS A 195 15.32 7.73 15.36
C LYS A 195 14.55 6.50 15.81
N VAL A 196 13.80 6.65 16.90
CA VAL A 196 12.87 5.63 17.39
C VAL A 196 11.50 5.94 16.84
N SER A 197 10.87 4.98 16.17
CA SER A 197 9.49 5.08 15.70
C SER A 197 8.67 3.90 16.20
N TYR A 198 7.45 4.20 16.64
CA TYR A 198 6.47 3.22 17.03
C TYR A 198 5.19 3.43 16.23
N SER A 199 4.68 2.36 15.65
CA SER A 199 3.36 2.34 15.03
C SER A 199 2.53 1.18 15.58
N GLY A 200 1.25 1.44 15.82
CA GLY A 200 0.34 0.43 16.33
C GLY A 200 -1.04 0.60 15.73
N SER A 201 -1.71 -0.51 15.45
CA SER A 201 -3.09 -0.51 15.01
C SER A 201 -3.90 -1.62 15.67
N VAL A 202 -5.19 -1.36 15.82
CA VAL A 202 -6.19 -2.34 16.26
C VAL A 202 -7.27 -2.39 15.18
N ALA A 203 -7.54 -3.57 14.66
CA ALA A 203 -8.53 -3.79 13.61
C ALA A 203 -9.51 -4.90 14.00
N TRP A 204 -10.71 -4.82 13.46
CA TRP A 204 -11.72 -5.87 13.56
C TRP A 204 -12.04 -6.38 12.16
N ALA A 205 -11.61 -7.60 11.87
CA ALA A 205 -11.91 -8.28 10.62
C ALA A 205 -13.29 -8.94 10.72
N THR A 206 -14.15 -8.65 9.75
CA THR A 206 -15.48 -9.23 9.64
C THR A 206 -15.63 -9.88 8.27
N PRO A 207 -16.10 -11.13 8.15
CA PRO A 207 -16.38 -11.75 6.86
C PRO A 207 -17.37 -10.93 6.05
N THR A 208 -17.01 -10.57 4.82
CA THR A 208 -17.86 -9.77 3.91
C THR A 208 -18.98 -10.59 3.28
N ALA A 209 -18.79 -11.90 3.16
CA ALA A 209 -19.79 -12.83 2.67
C ALA A 209 -19.83 -14.08 3.56
N LYS A 210 -21.02 -14.58 3.80
CA LYS A 210 -21.27 -15.85 4.48
C LYS A 210 -21.97 -16.78 3.52
N LEU A 211 -21.58 -18.05 3.58
CA LEU A 211 -22.36 -19.09 2.93
C LEU A 211 -23.58 -19.37 3.83
N ASN A 212 -24.76 -19.27 3.23
CA ASN A 212 -25.99 -19.69 3.89
C ASN A 212 -26.18 -21.19 3.60
N PHE A 213 -25.92 -22.00 4.61
CA PHE A 213 -26.21 -23.41 4.53
C PHE A 213 -27.68 -23.65 4.89
N LEU A 214 -28.23 -24.71 4.33
CA LEU A 214 -29.59 -25.18 4.68
C LEU A 214 -29.58 -25.71 6.10
N GLY A 215 -30.68 -25.53 6.81
CA GLY A 215 -30.96 -26.26 8.04
C GLY A 215 -31.22 -27.73 7.77
N ALA A 216 -31.14 -28.57 8.80
CA ALA A 216 -31.28 -30.01 8.66
C ALA A 216 -32.63 -30.41 8.06
N ALA A 217 -33.73 -29.75 8.42
CA ALA A 217 -35.06 -30.01 7.86
C ALA A 217 -35.13 -29.73 6.34
N ASP A 218 -34.61 -28.56 5.90
CA ASP A 218 -34.64 -28.20 4.48
C ASP A 218 -33.69 -29.08 3.68
N TYR A 219 -32.52 -29.44 4.26
CA TYR A 219 -31.62 -30.39 3.63
C TYR A 219 -32.29 -31.76 3.43
N ALA A 220 -32.96 -32.31 4.47
CA ALA A 220 -33.65 -33.58 4.39
C ALA A 220 -34.77 -33.59 3.34
N MET A 221 -35.56 -32.52 3.24
CA MET A 221 -36.59 -32.36 2.22
C MET A 221 -35.99 -32.36 0.80
N LEU A 222 -35.00 -31.54 0.56
CA LEU A 222 -34.37 -31.42 -0.78
C LEU A 222 -33.62 -32.68 -1.17
N TYR A 223 -33.00 -33.37 -0.20
CA TYR A 223 -32.35 -34.65 -0.43
C TYR A 223 -33.37 -35.73 -0.84
N ASN A 224 -34.50 -35.82 -0.11
CA ASN A 224 -35.59 -36.72 -0.48
C ASN A 224 -36.15 -36.41 -1.91
N GLU A 225 -36.29 -35.13 -2.23
CA GLU A 225 -36.70 -34.70 -3.57
C GLU A 225 -35.72 -35.15 -4.65
N ALA A 226 -34.41 -34.98 -4.40
CA ALA A 226 -33.38 -35.44 -5.33
C ALA A 226 -33.41 -36.95 -5.56
N VAL A 227 -33.54 -37.74 -4.47
CA VAL A 227 -33.65 -39.21 -4.53
C VAL A 227 -34.92 -39.65 -5.32
N LYS A 228 -36.05 -38.98 -5.07
CA LYS A 228 -37.29 -39.25 -5.77
C LYS A 228 -37.24 -38.91 -7.26
N ASN A 229 -36.53 -37.84 -7.61
CA ASN A 229 -36.33 -37.44 -9.00
C ASN A 229 -35.42 -38.40 -9.77
N GLU A 230 -34.43 -39.00 -9.08
CA GLU A 230 -33.57 -40.03 -9.64
C GLU A 230 -34.31 -41.36 -9.81
N ASN A 231 -35.03 -41.78 -8.76
CA ASN A 231 -35.84 -43.00 -8.76
C ASN A 231 -37.17 -42.79 -8.03
N PRO A 232 -38.29 -42.65 -8.74
CA PRO A 232 -39.62 -42.42 -8.14
C PRO A 232 -40.08 -43.48 -7.17
N ASN A 233 -39.51 -44.69 -7.22
CA ASN A 233 -39.83 -45.81 -6.32
C ASN A 233 -38.78 -46.03 -5.21
N ALA A 234 -37.85 -45.13 -5.08
CA ALA A 234 -36.82 -45.22 -4.02
C ALA A 234 -37.42 -45.08 -2.62
N ILE A 235 -36.87 -45.80 -1.68
CA ILE A 235 -37.13 -45.55 -0.25
C ILE A 235 -36.45 -44.24 0.14
N LEU A 236 -37.24 -43.32 0.64
CA LEU A 236 -36.71 -41.99 1.02
C LEU A 236 -35.84 -42.11 2.30
N PRO A 237 -34.66 -41.52 2.30
CA PRO A 237 -33.74 -41.59 3.44
C PRO A 237 -34.26 -40.91 4.71
N TYR A 238 -35.09 -39.89 4.57
CA TYR A 238 -35.70 -39.18 5.71
C TYR A 238 -37.22 -39.33 5.68
N THR A 239 -37.81 -39.67 6.81
CA THR A 239 -39.26 -39.73 6.94
C THR A 239 -39.86 -38.34 7.17
N ASP A 240 -41.16 -38.15 6.98
CA ASP A 240 -41.85 -36.90 7.31
C ASP A 240 -41.73 -36.58 8.81
N GLU A 241 -41.70 -37.64 9.66
CA GLU A 241 -41.47 -37.49 11.10
C GLU A 241 -40.06 -36.99 11.42
N ASP A 242 -39.04 -37.47 10.71
CA ASP A 242 -37.66 -36.97 10.87
C ASP A 242 -37.56 -35.50 10.50
N ILE A 243 -38.18 -35.10 9.38
CA ILE A 243 -38.21 -33.71 8.91
C ILE A 243 -38.88 -32.78 9.93
N GLU A 244 -40.02 -33.23 10.50
CA GLU A 244 -40.72 -32.49 11.54
C GLU A 244 -39.92 -32.44 12.84
N ASN A 245 -39.22 -33.50 13.20
CA ASN A 245 -38.35 -33.53 14.37
C ASN A 245 -37.14 -32.61 14.23
N TYR A 246 -36.57 -32.43 13.04
CA TYR A 246 -35.56 -31.38 12.77
C TYR A 246 -36.18 -29.99 12.89
N ARG A 247 -37.40 -29.79 12.39
CA ARG A 247 -38.07 -28.48 12.36
C ARG A 247 -38.47 -28.01 13.78
N ASN A 248 -38.89 -28.92 14.61
CA ASN A 248 -39.31 -28.63 15.98
C ASN A 248 -38.17 -28.68 17.03
N GLY A 249 -36.95 -29.03 16.59
CA GLY A 249 -35.75 -29.09 17.43
C GLY A 249 -35.61 -30.34 18.28
N THR A 250 -36.41 -31.39 18.03
CA THR A 250 -36.25 -32.70 18.70
C THR A 250 -34.99 -33.41 18.24
N LEU A 251 -34.64 -33.27 16.91
CA LEU A 251 -33.37 -33.69 16.37
C LEU A 251 -32.42 -32.50 16.26
N PRO A 252 -31.10 -32.70 16.38
CA PRO A 252 -30.13 -31.61 16.37
C PRO A 252 -30.00 -30.99 14.97
N ASP A 253 -30.11 -29.66 14.92
CA ASP A 253 -29.81 -28.84 13.73
C ASP A 253 -28.71 -27.86 14.10
N THR A 254 -27.45 -28.26 13.83
CA THR A 254 -26.28 -27.49 14.21
C THR A 254 -25.74 -26.71 13.03
N ASP A 255 -25.78 -25.38 13.11
CA ASP A 255 -25.08 -24.50 12.18
C ASP A 255 -23.58 -24.55 12.48
N TRP A 256 -22.89 -25.48 11.82
CA TRP A 256 -21.43 -25.66 11.97
C TRP A 256 -20.63 -24.45 11.56
N TYR A 257 -21.15 -23.65 10.64
CA TYR A 257 -20.49 -22.40 10.25
C TYR A 257 -20.48 -21.40 11.42
N LYS A 258 -21.62 -21.24 12.10
CA LYS A 258 -21.75 -20.36 13.25
C LYS A 258 -20.93 -20.82 14.45
N GLU A 259 -20.82 -22.15 14.63
CA GLU A 259 -20.03 -22.74 15.72
C GLU A 259 -18.53 -22.65 15.47
N THR A 260 -18.10 -22.73 14.21
CA THR A 260 -16.66 -22.74 13.84
C THR A 260 -16.09 -21.36 13.57
N PHE A 261 -16.89 -20.46 12.98
CA PHE A 261 -16.40 -19.14 12.56
C PHE A 261 -16.89 -18.05 13.52
N LYS A 262 -15.94 -17.30 14.04
CA LYS A 262 -16.25 -16.08 14.82
C LYS A 262 -16.81 -15.00 13.91
N LYS A 263 -17.80 -14.25 14.38
CA LYS A 263 -18.38 -13.12 13.64
C LYS A 263 -17.36 -12.03 13.39
N ASN A 264 -16.48 -11.78 14.35
CA ASN A 264 -15.43 -10.77 14.28
C ASN A 264 -14.13 -11.35 14.83
N ALA A 265 -13.02 -11.05 14.19
CA ALA A 265 -11.68 -11.34 14.69
C ALA A 265 -10.98 -10.01 14.99
N MET A 266 -10.43 -9.85 16.17
CA MET A 266 -9.61 -8.70 16.53
C MET A 266 -8.17 -8.99 16.14
N GLU A 267 -7.56 -8.05 15.43
CA GLU A 267 -6.15 -8.06 15.07
C GLU A 267 -5.48 -6.87 15.74
N THR A 268 -4.33 -7.08 16.35
CA THR A 268 -3.48 -6.01 16.88
C THR A 268 -2.13 -6.08 16.19
N TYR A 269 -1.64 -4.93 15.81
CA TYR A 269 -0.35 -4.78 15.17
C TYR A 269 0.48 -3.76 15.93
N HIS A 270 1.73 -4.08 16.20
CA HIS A 270 2.69 -3.21 16.86
C HIS A 270 4.05 -3.33 16.16
N ASN A 271 4.59 -2.22 15.70
CA ASN A 271 5.92 -2.13 15.14
C ASN A 271 6.73 -1.10 15.92
N LEU A 272 7.93 -1.48 16.32
CA LEU A 272 8.93 -0.60 16.95
C LEU A 272 10.20 -0.67 16.13
N SER A 273 10.60 0.44 15.52
CA SER A 273 11.82 0.51 14.73
C SER A 273 12.79 1.54 15.30
N ILE A 274 14.09 1.25 15.21
CA ILE A 274 15.19 2.10 15.60
C ILE A 274 16.16 2.19 14.41
N ASN A 275 16.30 3.38 13.84
CA ASN A 275 17.15 3.64 12.68
C ASN A 275 18.24 4.66 13.01
#